data_71fbccbeda6aa085c4061625d56ef88f
#
_entry.id   71fbccbeda6aa085c4061625d56ef88f
#
_cell.length_a   1.000
_cell.length_b   1.000
_cell.length_c   1.000
_cell.angle_alpha   90.00
_cell.angle_beta   90.00
_cell.angle_gamma   90.00
#
_symmetry.space_group_name_H-M   'P 1'
#
loop_
_entity.id
_entity.type
_entity.pdbx_description
1 polymer ?
#
loop_
_entity_poly.entity_id
_entity_poly.type
_entity_poly.pdbx_seq_one_letter_code
_entity_poly.pdbx_strand_id
1 'polypeptide(L)' 'MKKSNLIPKQKYIRRRTVDGKKTESIMECIQITSVGGIFFQGGNLEKLTNKEIEEELQEK' A
#
# COMPACT_ATOMS: atom_id res chain seq x y z
N MET A 1 6.43 -5.76 0.53
CA MET A 1 7.19 -5.75 -0.73
C MET A 1 8.21 -4.64 -0.73
N LYS A 2 9.22 -4.72 -1.57
CA LYS A 2 10.19 -3.63 -1.70
C LYS A 2 9.55 -2.46 -2.42
N LYS A 3 9.78 -1.25 -1.92
CA LYS A 3 9.29 -0.03 -2.54
C LYS A 3 9.74 0.10 -4.00
N SER A 4 10.95 -0.35 -4.31
CA SER A 4 11.49 -0.31 -5.67
C SER A 4 10.70 -1.16 -6.67
N ASN A 5 9.85 -2.06 -6.19
CA ASN A 5 9.00 -2.89 -7.03
C ASN A 5 7.62 -2.26 -7.29
N LEU A 6 7.34 -1.10 -6.69
CA LEU A 6 6.09 -0.40 -6.92
C LEU A 6 6.05 0.22 -8.32
N ILE A 7 4.92 0.05 -8.98
CA ILE A 7 4.69 0.62 -10.30
C ILE A 7 3.43 1.50 -10.20
N PRO A 8 3.51 2.80 -10.54
CA PRO A 8 2.32 3.65 -10.53
C PRO A 8 1.22 3.08 -11.43
N LYS A 9 -0.02 3.24 -11.01
CA LYS A 9 -1.25 2.77 -11.66
C LYS A 9 -1.49 1.26 -11.54
N GLN A 10 -0.60 0.53 -10.87
CA GLN A 10 -0.83 -0.89 -10.59
C GLN A 10 -1.54 -1.04 -9.24
N LYS A 11 -2.21 -2.18 -9.07
CA LYS A 11 -2.93 -2.49 -7.83
C LYS A 11 -2.13 -3.47 -6.98
N TYR A 12 -2.25 -3.28 -5.66
CA TYR A 12 -1.54 -4.10 -4.68
C TYR A 12 -2.50 -4.47 -3.55
N ILE A 13 -2.15 -5.52 -2.81
CA ILE A 13 -2.91 -5.94 -1.64
C ILE A 13 -2.22 -5.42 -0.41
N ARG A 14 -2.97 -4.72 0.46
CA ARG A 14 -2.47 -4.31 1.77
C ARG A 14 -3.02 -5.25 2.83
N ARG A 15 -2.14 -5.87 3.60
CA ARG A 15 -2.50 -6.74 4.70
C ARG A 15 -2.13 -6.07 6.01
N ARG A 16 -3.10 -5.98 6.91
CA ARG A 16 -2.92 -5.38 8.23
C ARG A 16 -3.49 -6.29 9.29
N THR A 17 -2.92 -6.20 10.49
CA THR A 17 -3.50 -6.81 11.68
C THR A 17 -3.97 -5.68 12.58
N VAL A 18 -5.27 -5.63 12.83
CA VAL A 18 -5.91 -4.61 13.68
C VAL A 18 -6.69 -5.35 14.75
N ASP A 19 -6.35 -5.11 16.03
CA ASP A 19 -6.99 -5.75 17.19
C ASP A 19 -7.02 -7.28 17.06
N GLY A 20 -5.92 -7.87 16.59
CA GLY A 20 -5.81 -9.30 16.43
C GLY A 20 -6.50 -9.86 15.19
N LYS A 21 -7.15 -9.03 14.40
CA LYS A 21 -7.83 -9.44 13.17
C LYS A 21 -7.02 -9.06 11.96
N LYS A 22 -6.89 -9.99 11.03
CA LYS A 22 -6.20 -9.74 9.76
C LYS A 22 -7.20 -9.17 8.76
N THR A 23 -6.84 -8.05 8.15
CA THR A 23 -7.64 -7.41 7.11
C THR A 23 -6.83 -7.28 5.84
N GLU A 24 -7.52 -7.36 4.70
CA GLU A 24 -6.91 -7.16 3.39
C GLU A 24 -7.70 -6.12 2.63
N SER A 25 -6.99 -5.27 1.89
CA SER A 25 -7.63 -4.29 1.02
C SER A 25 -6.83 -4.14 -0.26
N ILE A 26 -7.53 -3.77 -1.33
CA ILE A 26 -6.91 -3.51 -2.63
C ILE A 26 -6.62 -2.02 -2.72
N MET A 27 -5.38 -1.68 -3.03
CA MET A 27 -4.95 -0.29 -3.16
C MET A 27 -4.29 -0.08 -4.52
N GLU A 28 -4.60 1.04 -5.14
CA GLU A 28 -3.96 1.42 -6.40
C GLU A 28 -2.85 2.41 -6.09
N CYS A 29 -1.65 2.12 -6.59
CA CYS A 29 -0.52 3.05 -6.44
C CYS A 29 -0.72 4.25 -7.36
N ILE A 30 -0.82 5.44 -6.77
CA ILE A 30 -1.01 6.68 -7.54
C ILE A 30 0.32 7.37 -7.77
N GLN A 31 1.12 7.51 -6.71
CA GLN A 31 2.39 8.22 -6.78
C GLN A 31 3.37 7.65 -5.76
N ILE A 32 4.64 7.56 -6.15
CA ILE A 32 5.72 7.15 -5.26
C ILE A 32 6.44 8.40 -4.80
N THR A 33 6.67 8.53 -3.48
CA THR A 33 7.34 9.68 -2.89
C THR A 33 8.60 9.22 -2.15
N SER A 34 9.44 10.17 -1.75
CA SER A 34 10.66 9.85 -0.99
C SER A 34 10.37 9.24 0.36
N VAL A 35 9.21 9.54 0.96
CA VAL A 35 8.83 9.05 2.30
C VAL A 35 7.86 7.88 2.25
N GLY A 36 7.42 7.48 1.07
CA GLY A 36 6.48 6.38 0.92
C GLY A 36 5.75 6.43 -0.40
N GLY A 37 4.43 6.56 -0.36
CA GLY A 37 3.62 6.65 -1.55
C GLY A 37 2.19 7.08 -1.24
N ILE A 38 1.49 7.47 -2.30
CA ILE A 38 0.08 7.84 -2.24
C ILE A 38 -0.70 6.75 -2.96
N PHE A 39 -1.74 6.23 -2.29
CA PHE A 39 -2.53 5.12 -2.78
C PHE A 39 -4.01 5.48 -2.75
N PHE A 40 -4.78 4.85 -3.62
CA PHE A 40 -6.21 5.04 -3.71
C PHE A 40 -6.91 3.76 -3.23
N GLN A 41 -7.84 3.92 -2.28
CA GLN A 41 -8.62 2.81 -1.75
C GLN A 41 -10.03 3.27 -1.43
N GLY A 42 -11.02 2.60 -2.01
CA GLY A 42 -12.43 2.83 -1.66
C GLY A 42 -12.91 4.27 -1.78
N GLY A 43 -12.42 5.00 -2.79
CA GLY A 43 -12.80 6.40 -3.01
C GLY A 43 -11.95 7.40 -2.24
N ASN A 44 -10.97 6.95 -1.46
CA ASN A 44 -10.12 7.84 -0.65
C ASN A 44 -8.66 7.68 -1.01
N LEU A 45 -7.91 8.77 -0.88
CA LEU A 45 -6.45 8.73 -1.01
C LEU A 45 -5.84 8.46 0.36
N GLU A 46 -4.85 7.58 0.39
CA GLU A 46 -4.12 7.25 1.62
C GLU A 46 -2.62 7.39 1.37
N LYS A 47 -1.91 7.89 2.37
CA LYS A 47 -0.46 7.97 2.34
C LYS A 47 0.12 6.82 3.15
N LEU A 48 1.02 6.06 2.55
CA LEU A 48 1.75 5.01 3.23
C LEU A 48 3.21 5.43 3.37
N THR A 49 3.80 5.09 4.52
CA THR A 49 5.23 5.29 4.74
C THR A 49 6.03 4.20 4.06
N ASN A 50 7.34 4.40 3.92
CA ASN A 50 8.24 3.36 3.39
C ASN A 50 8.11 2.07 4.19
N LYS A 51 8.01 2.16 5.51
CA LYS A 51 7.89 1.00 6.38
C LYS A 51 6.57 0.26 6.14
N GLU A 52 5.47 0.98 6.01
CA GLU A 52 4.17 0.36 5.74
C GLU A 52 4.16 -0.36 4.40
N ILE A 53 4.79 0.21 3.39
CA ILE A 53 4.90 -0.43 2.07
C ILE A 53 5.67 -1.75 2.18
N GLU A 54 6.79 -1.75 2.89
CA GLU A 54 7.61 -2.95 3.04
C GLU A 54 6.91 -4.04 3.84
N GLU A 55 6.21 -3.67 4.92
CA GLU A 55 5.61 -4.64 5.84
C GLU A 55 4.21 -5.09 5.44
N GLU A 56 3.41 -4.21 4.83
CA GLU A 56 1.98 -4.45 4.64
C GLU A 56 1.57 -4.67 3.19
N LEU A 57 2.33 -4.19 2.23
CA LEU A 57 1.96 -4.27 0.83
C LEU A 57 2.50 -5.53 0.17
N GLN A 58 1.66 -6.14 -0.69
CA GLN A 58 2.03 -7.33 -1.45
C GLN A 58 1.54 -7.21 -2.89
N GLU A 59 2.23 -7.88 -3.79
CA GLU A 59 1.80 -7.97 -5.17
C GLU A 59 0.47 -8.72 -5.25
N LYS A 60 -0.39 -8.20 -6.11
CA LYS A 60 -1.70 -8.80 -6.33
C LYS A 60 -1.60 -10.06 -7.17
#